data_bf7fd57ccf139d36f355d7d56a121b74
#
_entry.id   bf7fd57ccf139d36f355d7d56a121b74
#
_cell.length_a   1.000
_cell.length_b   1.000
_cell.length_c   1.000
_cell.angle_alpha   90.00
_cell.angle_beta   90.00
_cell.angle_gamma   90.00
#
_symmetry.space_group_name_H-M   'P 1'
#
loop_
_entity.id
_entity.type
_entity.pdbx_description
1 polymer ?
#
loop_
_entity_poly.entity_id
_entity_poly.type
_entity_poly.pdbx_seq_one_letter_code
_entity_poly.pdbx_strand_id
1 'polypeptide(L)'
;MPSSSKPLIIFSHGNSFPASTYGVLFQSLKARGFQVKAIEKFGHDPRYPVTSNWPHLVQQLADFTSQEVEKSGQPAFLVGHSLGGFLSLMCAARNPVLGSQAVRGVLLLDSPILGGWRATALNVAKRAQLVGSVSPGAISRRRKFQWQNRDEVLAHFRSKKAFARWDEQVLLDYIEHGTHDGTAPDQRLLSFDRDVETAIYNTLPDNLEALLKRHPLKCPAAFIGGCQSVEMKQVGMAMTQKVTKGRIMMLDGSHLFPMEKPEATAAAVEAALRNFC
;
A
#
# COMPACT_ATOMS: atom_id res chain seq x y z
N MET A 1 -9.89 19.22 30.51
CA MET A 1 -9.80 17.82 30.10
C MET A 1 -8.59 17.70 29.19
N PRO A 2 -7.64 16.79 29.40
CA PRO A 2 -6.56 16.63 28.46
C PRO A 2 -7.19 16.24 27.11
N SER A 3 -6.90 16.98 26.06
CA SER A 3 -7.27 16.68 24.69
C SER A 3 -6.78 15.24 24.40
N SER A 4 -7.69 14.28 24.29
CA SER A 4 -7.27 12.92 23.91
C SER A 4 -6.65 13.02 22.51
N SER A 5 -5.34 12.89 22.47
CA SER A 5 -4.59 12.97 21.21
C SER A 5 -5.08 11.89 20.25
N LYS A 6 -5.41 12.29 19.04
CA LYS A 6 -5.93 11.38 18.01
C LYS A 6 -4.88 10.33 17.65
N PRO A 7 -5.21 9.02 17.61
CA PRO A 7 -4.27 7.98 17.20
C PRO A 7 -3.73 8.25 15.79
N LEU A 8 -2.39 8.08 15.63
CA LEU A 8 -1.71 8.33 14.37
C LEU A 8 -1.72 7.08 13.47
N ILE A 9 -2.19 7.24 12.25
CA ILE A 9 -2.07 6.27 11.16
C ILE A 9 -1.03 6.78 10.18
N ILE A 10 -0.01 5.98 9.89
CA ILE A 10 0.86 6.15 8.74
C ILE A 10 0.38 5.19 7.65
N PHE A 11 -0.17 5.76 6.59
CA PHE A 11 -0.74 5.00 5.49
C PHE A 11 0.27 4.85 4.34
N SER A 12 0.41 3.63 3.84
CA SER A 12 1.25 3.28 2.69
C SER A 12 0.38 2.82 1.52
N HIS A 13 0.49 3.51 0.39
CA HIS A 13 -0.33 3.30 -0.80
C HIS A 13 0.03 2.01 -1.56
N GLY A 14 -0.88 1.54 -2.43
CA GLY A 14 -0.62 0.49 -3.42
C GLY A 14 0.26 0.97 -4.57
N ASN A 15 0.98 0.05 -5.21
CA ASN A 15 1.77 0.41 -6.40
C ASN A 15 0.86 1.02 -7.48
N SER A 16 1.35 2.02 -8.19
CA SER A 16 0.63 2.76 -9.24
C SER A 16 -0.33 3.87 -8.76
N PHE A 17 -0.62 3.95 -7.46
CA PHE A 17 -1.63 4.86 -6.93
C PHE A 17 -0.98 5.80 -5.90
N PRO A 18 -0.80 7.10 -6.21
CA PRO A 18 -0.36 8.09 -5.22
C PRO A 18 -1.27 8.08 -3.99
N ALA A 19 -0.74 8.47 -2.81
CA ALA A 19 -1.51 8.47 -1.57
C ALA A 19 -2.77 9.35 -1.65
N SER A 20 -2.73 10.43 -2.41
CA SER A 20 -3.88 11.31 -2.67
C SER A 20 -5.07 10.61 -3.32
N THR A 21 -4.86 9.47 -4.01
CA THR A 21 -5.95 8.61 -4.53
C THR A 21 -6.87 8.08 -3.41
N TYR A 22 -6.36 7.99 -2.19
CA TYR A 22 -7.10 7.50 -1.02
C TYR A 22 -7.78 8.63 -0.23
N GLY A 23 -8.04 9.80 -0.86
CA GLY A 23 -8.58 10.99 -0.22
C GLY A 23 -9.87 10.72 0.57
N VAL A 24 -10.84 10.03 -0.03
CA VAL A 24 -12.12 9.66 0.61
C VAL A 24 -11.89 8.78 1.84
N LEU A 25 -11.04 7.75 1.72
CA LEU A 25 -10.66 6.89 2.84
C LEU A 25 -10.02 7.70 3.97
N PHE A 26 -9.11 8.61 3.65
CA PHE A 26 -8.43 9.46 4.65
C PHE A 26 -9.39 10.41 5.35
N GLN A 27 -10.33 11.01 4.61
CA GLN A 27 -11.36 11.87 5.18
C GLN A 27 -12.26 11.08 6.15
N SER A 28 -12.69 9.89 5.76
CA SER A 28 -13.50 9.01 6.61
C SER A 28 -12.76 8.59 7.89
N LEU A 29 -11.46 8.25 7.79
CA LEU A 29 -10.64 7.92 8.97
C LEU A 29 -10.45 9.15 9.88
N LYS A 30 -10.25 10.34 9.32
CA LYS A 30 -10.14 11.58 10.10
C LYS A 30 -11.45 11.91 10.84
N ALA A 31 -12.61 11.71 10.19
CA ALA A 31 -13.92 11.86 10.81
C ALA A 31 -14.16 10.86 11.96
N ARG A 32 -13.53 9.68 11.90
CA ARG A 32 -13.53 8.65 12.94
C ARG A 32 -12.53 8.89 14.07
N GLY A 33 -11.84 10.04 14.05
CA GLY A 33 -10.96 10.47 15.14
C GLY A 33 -9.49 10.07 14.98
N PHE A 34 -9.06 9.61 13.81
CA PHE A 34 -7.65 9.34 13.54
C PHE A 34 -6.93 10.55 12.94
N GLN A 35 -5.63 10.62 13.16
CA GLN A 35 -4.73 11.44 12.38
C GLN A 35 -4.12 10.55 11.29
N VAL A 36 -4.20 10.96 10.01
CA VAL A 36 -3.68 10.18 8.88
C VAL A 36 -2.58 10.95 8.19
N LYS A 37 -1.43 10.31 8.01
CA LYS A 37 -0.26 10.80 7.28
C LYS A 37 0.18 9.74 6.26
N ALA A 38 0.71 10.17 5.13
CA ALA A 38 1.16 9.26 4.07
C ALA A 38 2.32 9.85 3.26
N ILE A 39 3.18 8.99 2.76
CA ILE A 39 4.13 9.32 1.69
C ILE A 39 3.34 9.32 0.38
N GLU A 40 3.47 10.38 -0.41
CA GLU A 40 2.69 10.54 -1.63
C GLU A 40 3.01 9.49 -2.68
N LYS A 41 4.30 9.22 -2.93
CA LYS A 41 4.74 8.20 -3.90
C LYS A 41 6.01 7.49 -3.41
N PHE A 42 5.93 6.19 -3.15
CA PHE A 42 7.12 5.37 -2.91
C PHE A 42 7.93 5.19 -4.20
N GLY A 43 9.27 5.13 -4.06
CA GLY A 43 10.19 4.84 -5.15
C GLY A 43 10.52 6.03 -6.07
N HIS A 44 9.96 7.23 -5.79
CA HIS A 44 10.21 8.45 -6.57
C HIS A 44 11.25 9.38 -5.92
N ASP A 45 11.67 9.10 -4.71
CA ASP A 45 12.76 9.82 -4.05
C ASP A 45 14.10 9.10 -4.34
N PRO A 46 15.07 9.75 -5.00
CA PRO A 46 16.33 9.13 -5.39
C PRO A 46 17.18 8.67 -4.19
N ARG A 47 16.91 9.17 -2.98
CA ARG A 47 17.54 8.71 -1.75
C ARG A 47 17.12 7.28 -1.38
N TYR A 48 15.98 6.83 -1.89
CA TYR A 48 15.40 5.51 -1.58
C TYR A 48 15.10 4.72 -2.86
N PRO A 49 16.14 4.23 -3.56
CA PRO A 49 15.97 3.55 -4.84
C PRO A 49 15.21 2.23 -4.71
N VAL A 50 14.51 1.85 -5.77
CA VAL A 50 13.80 0.56 -5.84
C VAL A 50 14.80 -0.54 -6.11
N THR A 51 15.02 -1.41 -5.13
CA THR A 51 15.91 -2.57 -5.22
C THR A 51 15.22 -3.84 -4.73
N SER A 52 15.81 -5.03 -4.99
CA SER A 52 15.22 -6.31 -4.61
C SER A 52 14.88 -6.37 -3.11
N ASN A 53 13.67 -6.86 -2.81
CA ASN A 53 13.13 -6.92 -1.44
C ASN A 53 12.92 -5.55 -0.76
N TRP A 54 13.00 -4.44 -1.47
CA TRP A 54 12.62 -3.08 -1.10
C TRP A 54 13.25 -2.51 0.19
N PRO A 55 14.52 -2.75 0.52
CA PRO A 55 15.10 -2.27 1.77
C PRO A 55 15.07 -0.74 1.89
N HIS A 56 15.26 -0.02 0.79
CA HIS A 56 15.28 1.45 0.79
C HIS A 56 13.86 2.04 0.89
N LEU A 57 12.84 1.40 0.28
CA LEU A 57 11.45 1.83 0.47
C LEU A 57 10.99 1.60 1.91
N VAL A 58 11.44 0.53 2.55
CA VAL A 58 11.20 0.28 3.98
C VAL A 58 11.88 1.37 4.83
N GLN A 59 13.12 1.77 4.47
CA GLN A 59 13.82 2.85 5.15
C GLN A 59 13.10 4.19 4.97
N GLN A 60 12.61 4.50 3.75
CA GLN A 60 11.79 5.69 3.49
C GLN A 60 10.57 5.77 4.41
N LEU A 61 9.87 4.63 4.57
CA LEU A 61 8.72 4.55 5.48
C LEU A 61 9.15 4.73 6.94
N ALA A 62 10.28 4.13 7.36
CA ALA A 62 10.78 4.25 8.72
C ALA A 62 11.15 5.70 9.06
N ASP A 63 11.87 6.38 8.18
CA ASP A 63 12.30 7.77 8.36
C ASP A 63 11.10 8.71 8.44
N PHE A 64 10.14 8.56 7.51
CA PHE A 64 8.90 9.32 7.50
C PHE A 64 8.08 9.09 8.78
N THR A 65 7.92 7.82 9.18
CA THR A 65 7.15 7.48 10.39
C THR A 65 7.80 8.07 11.63
N SER A 66 9.14 7.96 11.76
CA SER A 66 9.87 8.54 12.88
C SER A 66 9.63 10.04 13.01
N GLN A 67 9.71 10.78 11.89
CA GLN A 67 9.44 12.22 11.86
C GLN A 67 8.01 12.57 12.29
N GLU A 68 7.01 11.83 11.80
CA GLU A 68 5.61 12.10 12.15
C GLU A 68 5.27 11.71 13.61
N VAL A 69 5.91 10.65 14.13
CA VAL A 69 5.83 10.26 15.54
C VAL A 69 6.42 11.35 16.44
N GLU A 70 7.60 11.88 16.11
CA GLU A 70 8.24 12.94 16.86
C GLU A 70 7.39 14.23 16.85
N LYS A 71 6.84 14.61 15.68
CA LYS A 71 5.97 15.80 15.56
C LYS A 71 4.66 15.66 16.35
N SER A 72 4.08 14.46 16.36
CA SER A 72 2.77 14.23 16.99
C SER A 72 2.86 13.83 18.45
N GLY A 73 4.00 13.31 18.91
CA GLY A 73 4.17 12.68 20.21
C GLY A 73 3.38 11.38 20.38
N GLN A 74 2.83 10.81 19.28
CA GLN A 74 1.93 9.66 19.32
C GLN A 74 2.56 8.43 18.66
N PRO A 75 2.37 7.23 19.24
CA PRO A 75 2.75 5.98 18.59
C PRO A 75 1.91 5.76 17.34
N ALA A 76 2.53 5.26 16.26
CA ALA A 76 1.88 5.06 14.99
C ALA A 76 1.33 3.66 14.80
N PHE A 77 0.16 3.57 14.14
CA PHE A 77 -0.27 2.38 13.41
C PHE A 77 0.26 2.47 11.97
N LEU A 78 0.84 1.38 11.47
CA LEU A 78 1.24 1.26 10.07
C LEU A 78 0.14 0.54 9.30
N VAL A 79 -0.53 1.24 8.42
CA VAL A 79 -1.63 0.71 7.59
C VAL A 79 -1.22 0.79 6.14
N GLY A 80 -1.33 -0.30 5.39
CA GLY A 80 -0.92 -0.27 4.00
C GLY A 80 -1.73 -1.17 3.08
N HIS A 81 -1.93 -0.70 1.86
CA HIS A 81 -2.61 -1.42 0.79
C HIS A 81 -1.60 -2.02 -0.18
N SER A 82 -1.75 -3.32 -0.50
CA SER A 82 -0.92 -4.01 -1.50
C SER A 82 0.59 -3.83 -1.21
N LEU A 83 1.36 -3.16 -2.07
CA LEU A 83 2.74 -2.74 -1.83
C LEU A 83 2.92 -2.16 -0.41
N GLY A 84 2.04 -1.22 -0.06
CA GLY A 84 2.12 -0.51 1.21
C GLY A 84 1.95 -1.41 2.43
N GLY A 85 1.16 -2.49 2.32
CA GLY A 85 1.03 -3.47 3.40
C GLY A 85 2.32 -4.25 3.63
N PHE A 86 3.00 -4.65 2.57
CA PHE A 86 4.31 -5.29 2.69
C PHE A 86 5.36 -4.34 3.29
N LEU A 87 5.39 -3.07 2.85
CA LEU A 87 6.29 -2.07 3.42
C LEU A 87 6.01 -1.85 4.91
N SER A 88 4.74 -1.73 5.30
CA SER A 88 4.31 -1.59 6.69
C SER A 88 4.75 -2.77 7.56
N LEU A 89 4.56 -4.00 7.07
CA LEU A 89 4.97 -5.22 7.76
C LEU A 89 6.49 -5.30 7.95
N MET A 90 7.24 -5.07 6.88
CA MET A 90 8.71 -5.12 6.92
C MET A 90 9.28 -4.00 7.78
N CYS A 91 8.68 -2.81 7.73
CA CYS A 91 9.08 -1.67 8.54
C CYS A 91 8.90 -1.98 10.04
N ALA A 92 7.73 -2.44 10.46
CA ALA A 92 7.46 -2.79 11.85
C ALA A 92 8.33 -3.96 12.37
N ALA A 93 8.64 -4.94 11.50
CA ALA A 93 9.49 -6.06 11.87
C ALA A 93 10.95 -5.62 12.11
N ARG A 94 11.48 -4.74 11.25
CA ARG A 94 12.86 -4.24 11.37
C ARG A 94 13.01 -3.13 12.41
N ASN A 95 11.98 -2.31 12.56
CA ASN A 95 11.99 -1.10 13.39
C ASN A 95 10.80 -1.14 14.36
N PRO A 96 10.88 -1.90 15.47
CA PRO A 96 9.79 -1.99 16.44
C PRO A 96 9.56 -0.69 17.21
N VAL A 97 10.54 0.21 17.17
CA VAL A 97 10.47 1.58 17.69
C VAL A 97 10.80 2.52 16.55
N LEU A 98 9.99 3.54 16.34
CA LEU A 98 10.12 4.57 15.32
C LEU A 98 10.00 5.95 16.00
N GLY A 99 11.01 6.80 15.81
CA GLY A 99 11.15 7.96 16.67
C GLY A 99 11.28 7.53 18.14
N SER A 100 10.51 8.17 19.01
CA SER A 100 10.50 7.90 20.45
C SER A 100 9.46 6.85 20.88
N GLN A 101 8.68 6.25 19.96
CA GLN A 101 7.52 5.42 20.29
C GLN A 101 7.60 4.03 19.64
N ALA A 102 7.07 3.02 20.35
CA ALA A 102 6.87 1.71 19.76
C ALA A 102 5.77 1.75 18.68
N VAL A 103 5.95 0.94 17.61
CA VAL A 103 4.88 0.73 16.62
C VAL A 103 3.68 0.07 17.30
N ARG A 104 2.52 0.69 17.19
CA ARG A 104 1.31 0.26 17.89
C ARG A 104 0.62 -0.94 17.26
N GLY A 105 0.75 -1.10 15.94
CA GLY A 105 0.19 -2.23 15.21
C GLY A 105 0.36 -2.08 13.70
N VAL A 106 0.16 -3.19 12.99
CA VAL A 106 0.24 -3.26 11.52
C VAL A 106 -1.08 -3.76 10.95
N LEU A 107 -1.63 -3.05 9.96
CA LEU A 107 -2.82 -3.48 9.25
C LEU A 107 -2.54 -3.61 7.76
N LEU A 108 -2.76 -4.80 7.23
CA LEU A 108 -2.56 -5.18 5.84
C LEU A 108 -3.89 -5.12 5.10
N LEU A 109 -4.01 -4.23 4.12
CA LEU A 109 -5.17 -4.16 3.22
C LEU A 109 -4.83 -4.89 1.92
N ASP A 110 -5.39 -6.05 1.74
CA ASP A 110 -5.18 -6.98 0.61
C ASP A 110 -3.70 -7.20 0.24
N SER A 111 -2.87 -7.39 1.25
CA SER A 111 -1.44 -7.69 1.10
C SER A 111 -1.14 -9.08 1.66
N PRO A 112 -1.59 -10.15 0.97
CA PRO A 112 -1.42 -11.51 1.45
C PRO A 112 0.05 -11.92 1.45
N ILE A 113 0.53 -12.48 2.57
CA ILE A 113 1.94 -12.77 2.78
C ILE A 113 2.33 -14.07 2.09
N LEU A 114 3.26 -13.97 1.14
CA LEU A 114 3.82 -15.12 0.44
C LEU A 114 4.80 -15.87 1.36
N GLY A 115 4.61 -17.18 1.49
CA GLY A 115 5.47 -18.03 2.30
C GLY A 115 5.70 -19.41 1.68
N GLY A 116 6.60 -20.19 2.29
CA GLY A 116 6.88 -21.57 1.89
C GLY A 116 7.43 -21.69 0.47
N TRP A 117 7.08 -22.78 -0.23
CA TRP A 117 7.58 -23.11 -1.56
C TRP A 117 7.26 -22.04 -2.63
N ARG A 118 6.18 -21.28 -2.48
CA ARG A 118 5.80 -20.20 -3.41
C ARG A 118 6.78 -19.02 -3.33
N ALA A 119 7.27 -18.67 -2.14
CA ALA A 119 8.32 -17.68 -1.99
C ALA A 119 9.63 -18.16 -2.61
N THR A 120 9.96 -19.46 -2.46
CA THR A 120 11.12 -20.09 -3.11
C THR A 120 10.98 -20.04 -4.62
N ALA A 121 9.81 -20.36 -5.16
CA ALA A 121 9.55 -20.31 -6.61
C ALA A 121 9.71 -18.89 -7.17
N LEU A 122 9.22 -17.87 -6.46
CA LEU A 122 9.42 -16.47 -6.84
C LEU A 122 10.91 -16.09 -6.84
N ASN A 123 11.66 -16.52 -5.82
CA ASN A 123 13.10 -16.27 -5.73
C ASN A 123 13.86 -16.88 -6.93
N VAL A 124 13.54 -18.13 -7.28
CA VAL A 124 14.12 -18.82 -8.44
C VAL A 124 13.78 -18.09 -9.73
N ALA A 125 12.50 -17.70 -9.93
CA ALA A 125 12.07 -16.97 -11.12
C ALA A 125 12.77 -15.60 -11.24
N LYS A 126 12.98 -14.88 -10.14
CA LYS A 126 13.75 -13.61 -10.12
C LYS A 126 15.20 -13.82 -10.53
N ARG A 127 15.87 -14.83 -9.95
CA ARG A 127 17.27 -15.17 -10.30
C ARG A 127 17.44 -15.58 -11.76
N ALA A 128 16.46 -16.28 -12.32
CA ALA A 128 16.44 -16.66 -13.72
C ALA A 128 16.01 -15.50 -14.66
N GLN A 129 15.76 -14.31 -14.16
CA GLN A 129 15.26 -13.15 -14.91
C GLN A 129 13.94 -13.41 -15.67
N LEU A 130 13.16 -14.41 -15.25
CA LEU A 130 11.90 -14.81 -15.88
C LEU A 130 10.71 -13.93 -15.44
N VAL A 131 10.88 -13.07 -14.43
CA VAL A 131 9.80 -12.24 -13.86
C VAL A 131 9.34 -11.15 -14.81
N GLY A 132 10.12 -10.80 -15.84
CA GLY A 132 9.84 -9.64 -16.70
C GLY A 132 8.92 -9.89 -17.91
N SER A 133 8.63 -11.13 -18.31
CA SER A 133 7.95 -11.41 -19.58
C SER A 133 6.43 -11.58 -19.51
N VAL A 134 5.88 -12.01 -18.36
CA VAL A 134 4.44 -12.26 -18.16
C VAL A 134 3.94 -11.65 -16.83
N SER A 135 4.74 -10.80 -16.20
CA SER A 135 4.47 -10.21 -14.88
C SER A 135 3.62 -8.93 -14.97
N PRO A 136 2.99 -8.51 -13.85
CA PRO A 136 2.37 -7.18 -13.77
C PRO A 136 3.31 -6.04 -14.19
N GLY A 137 4.63 -6.19 -14.05
CA GLY A 137 5.63 -5.26 -14.57
C GLY A 137 5.66 -5.13 -16.09
N ALA A 138 5.32 -6.18 -16.86
CA ALA A 138 5.19 -6.08 -18.30
C ALA A 138 3.96 -5.28 -18.72
N ILE A 139 2.89 -5.34 -17.92
CA ILE A 139 1.66 -4.57 -18.13
C ILE A 139 1.92 -3.09 -17.80
N SER A 140 2.56 -2.79 -16.66
CA SER A 140 2.86 -1.42 -16.25
C SER A 140 3.74 -0.69 -17.27
N ARG A 141 4.74 -1.37 -17.83
CA ARG A 141 5.62 -0.80 -18.88
C ARG A 141 4.88 -0.36 -20.14
N ARG A 142 3.76 -1.05 -20.47
CA ARG A 142 2.97 -0.79 -21.69
C ARG A 142 1.76 0.09 -21.45
N ARG A 143 1.47 0.49 -20.22
CA ARG A 143 0.28 1.30 -19.93
C ARG A 143 0.39 2.68 -20.60
N LYS A 144 -0.76 3.22 -21.04
CA LYS A 144 -0.85 4.60 -21.52
C LYS A 144 -0.46 5.56 -20.37
N PHE A 145 0.35 6.56 -20.66
CA PHE A 145 0.88 7.51 -19.68
C PHE A 145 0.73 8.97 -20.10
N GLN A 146 0.16 9.20 -21.30
CA GLN A 146 -0.06 10.53 -21.84
C GLN A 146 -1.44 10.62 -22.49
N TRP A 147 -2.09 11.74 -22.29
CA TRP A 147 -3.40 12.12 -22.81
C TRP A 147 -3.35 13.59 -23.21
N GLN A 148 -4.36 14.06 -23.95
CA GLN A 148 -4.48 15.47 -24.34
C GLN A 148 -4.94 16.35 -23.16
N ASN A 149 -5.90 15.87 -22.37
CA ASN A 149 -6.49 16.63 -21.27
C ASN A 149 -7.08 15.72 -20.22
N ARG A 150 -7.63 16.33 -19.15
CA ARG A 150 -8.25 15.63 -18.02
C ARG A 150 -9.47 14.78 -18.43
N ASP A 151 -10.26 15.25 -19.38
CA ASP A 151 -11.47 14.53 -19.83
C ASP A 151 -11.09 13.23 -20.57
N GLU A 152 -10.05 13.27 -21.38
CA GLU A 152 -9.52 12.07 -22.03
C GLU A 152 -8.97 11.07 -21.00
N VAL A 153 -8.32 11.54 -19.93
CA VAL A 153 -7.88 10.68 -18.81
C VAL A 153 -9.09 10.01 -18.17
N LEU A 154 -10.14 10.78 -17.85
CA LEU A 154 -11.36 10.28 -17.23
C LEU A 154 -12.05 9.23 -18.11
N ALA A 155 -12.24 9.52 -19.39
CA ALA A 155 -12.81 8.58 -20.35
C ALA A 155 -11.98 7.29 -20.45
N HIS A 156 -10.65 7.44 -20.48
CA HIS A 156 -9.73 6.30 -20.52
C HIS A 156 -9.88 5.38 -19.31
N PHE A 157 -9.86 5.92 -18.09
CA PHE A 157 -9.95 5.09 -16.89
C PHE A 157 -11.35 4.55 -16.66
N ARG A 158 -12.42 5.30 -16.93
CA ARG A 158 -13.81 4.80 -16.89
C ARG A 158 -14.04 3.60 -17.82
N SER A 159 -13.38 3.55 -18.98
CA SER A 159 -13.47 2.42 -19.90
C SER A 159 -12.76 1.16 -19.42
N LYS A 160 -11.92 1.23 -18.38
CA LYS A 160 -11.16 0.09 -17.88
C LYS A 160 -11.93 -0.69 -16.82
N LYS A 161 -12.07 -2.00 -17.01
CA LYS A 161 -12.79 -2.89 -16.10
C LYS A 161 -12.30 -2.78 -14.64
N ALA A 162 -11.01 -2.57 -14.42
CA ALA A 162 -10.43 -2.45 -13.09
C ALA A 162 -10.91 -1.21 -12.33
N PHE A 163 -11.32 -0.14 -13.04
CA PHE A 163 -11.80 1.11 -12.47
C PHE A 163 -13.34 1.24 -12.46
N ALA A 164 -14.04 0.32 -13.13
CA ALA A 164 -15.49 0.40 -13.28
C ALA A 164 -16.27 0.27 -11.96
N ARG A 165 -15.62 -0.22 -10.92
CA ARG A 165 -16.20 -0.43 -9.58
C ARG A 165 -15.74 0.60 -8.55
N TRP A 166 -14.85 1.50 -8.94
CA TRP A 166 -14.34 2.51 -8.02
C TRP A 166 -15.45 3.48 -7.61
N ASP A 167 -15.35 3.95 -6.39
CA ASP A 167 -16.10 5.13 -5.96
C ASP A 167 -15.79 6.30 -6.90
N GLU A 168 -16.81 7.06 -7.30
CA GLU A 168 -16.66 8.13 -8.29
C GLU A 168 -15.68 9.21 -7.81
N GLN A 169 -15.74 9.59 -6.53
CA GLN A 169 -14.83 10.60 -6.00
C GLN A 169 -13.38 10.08 -5.96
N VAL A 170 -13.17 8.82 -5.63
CA VAL A 170 -11.83 8.19 -5.66
C VAL A 170 -11.27 8.17 -7.08
N LEU A 171 -12.10 7.92 -8.08
CA LEU A 171 -11.68 8.00 -9.48
C LEU A 171 -11.29 9.43 -9.86
N LEU A 172 -12.06 10.42 -9.45
CA LEU A 172 -11.77 11.83 -9.69
C LEU A 172 -10.48 12.27 -8.97
N ASP A 173 -10.28 11.85 -7.73
CA ASP A 173 -9.05 12.09 -6.97
C ASP A 173 -7.83 11.46 -7.67
N TYR A 174 -7.99 10.24 -8.21
CA TYR A 174 -6.91 9.60 -8.98
C TYR A 174 -6.59 10.35 -10.27
N ILE A 175 -7.58 10.87 -10.98
CA ILE A 175 -7.34 11.67 -12.19
C ILE A 175 -6.66 12.98 -11.85
N GLU A 176 -7.07 13.62 -10.76
CA GLU A 176 -6.50 14.88 -10.31
C GLU A 176 -5.04 14.76 -9.86
N HIS A 177 -4.75 13.80 -8.98
CA HIS A 177 -3.45 13.63 -8.32
C HIS A 177 -2.56 12.58 -8.98
N GLY A 178 -3.16 11.58 -9.61
CA GLY A 178 -2.44 10.52 -10.34
C GLY A 178 -1.99 10.94 -11.74
N THR A 179 -2.38 12.12 -12.18
CA THR A 179 -1.88 12.75 -13.42
C THR A 179 -1.58 14.23 -13.19
N HIS A 180 -0.79 14.84 -14.06
CA HIS A 180 -0.41 16.26 -14.02
C HIS A 180 -0.28 16.82 -15.43
N ASP A 181 -0.34 18.15 -15.56
CA ASP A 181 -0.13 18.81 -16.85
C ASP A 181 1.32 18.68 -17.26
N GLY A 182 1.54 18.40 -18.53
CA GLY A 182 2.86 18.37 -19.15
C GLY A 182 3.37 19.77 -19.51
N THR A 183 4.53 19.83 -20.15
CA THR A 183 5.13 21.10 -20.61
C THR A 183 4.57 21.60 -21.92
N ALA A 184 3.99 20.73 -22.74
CA ALA A 184 3.33 21.09 -24.00
C ALA A 184 1.85 21.46 -23.75
N PRO A 185 1.26 22.36 -24.55
CA PRO A 185 -0.19 22.54 -24.58
C PRO A 185 -0.90 21.20 -24.84
N ASP A 186 -2.05 21.02 -24.24
CA ASP A 186 -2.88 19.81 -24.40
C ASP A 186 -2.13 18.50 -24.09
N GLN A 187 -1.34 18.51 -23.01
CA GLN A 187 -0.60 17.35 -22.55
C GLN A 187 -0.90 17.07 -21.07
N ARG A 188 -1.45 15.90 -20.79
CA ARG A 188 -1.64 15.36 -19.44
C ARG A 188 -0.84 14.09 -19.27
N LEU A 189 -0.03 13.99 -18.23
CA LEU A 189 0.92 12.90 -17.98
C LEU A 189 0.58 12.13 -16.72
N LEU A 190 0.94 10.85 -16.68
CA LEU A 190 0.83 10.03 -15.47
C LEU A 190 1.84 10.50 -14.43
N SER A 191 1.39 10.74 -13.18
CA SER A 191 2.23 11.19 -12.08
C SER A 191 3.11 10.08 -11.49
N PHE A 192 2.63 8.83 -11.55
CA PHE A 192 3.41 7.67 -11.11
C PHE A 192 4.27 7.17 -12.28
N ASP A 193 5.59 7.26 -12.12
CA ASP A 193 6.53 6.85 -13.17
C ASP A 193 6.38 5.34 -13.47
N ARG A 194 6.28 4.99 -14.76
CA ARG A 194 6.09 3.60 -15.21
C ARG A 194 7.31 2.72 -14.97
N ASP A 195 8.51 3.28 -15.02
CA ASP A 195 9.74 2.52 -14.79
C ASP A 195 9.89 2.22 -13.30
N VAL A 196 9.51 3.17 -12.43
CA VAL A 196 9.41 2.94 -10.98
C VAL A 196 8.34 1.89 -10.67
N GLU A 197 7.14 2.02 -11.25
CA GLU A 197 6.05 1.05 -11.10
C GLU A 197 6.51 -0.37 -11.51
N THR A 198 7.16 -0.47 -12.67
CA THR A 198 7.69 -1.72 -13.21
C THR A 198 8.80 -2.28 -12.34
N ALA A 199 9.72 -1.44 -11.85
CA ALA A 199 10.79 -1.86 -10.96
C ALA A 199 10.25 -2.44 -9.65
N ILE A 200 9.22 -1.82 -9.07
CA ILE A 200 8.55 -2.34 -7.87
C ILE A 200 7.99 -3.74 -8.12
N TYR A 201 7.25 -3.96 -9.22
CA TYR A 201 6.72 -5.30 -9.55
C TYR A 201 7.81 -6.34 -9.80
N ASN A 202 8.92 -5.96 -10.40
CA ASN A 202 10.01 -6.89 -10.72
C ASN A 202 10.91 -7.22 -9.52
N THR A 203 10.77 -6.50 -8.40
CA THR A 203 11.60 -6.62 -7.21
C THR A 203 10.84 -7.04 -5.95
N LEU A 204 9.65 -7.64 -6.13
CA LEU A 204 8.77 -8.12 -5.06
C LEU A 204 9.54 -8.87 -3.95
N PRO A 205 9.17 -8.69 -2.66
CA PRO A 205 9.81 -9.43 -1.57
C PRO A 205 9.59 -10.94 -1.69
N ASP A 206 10.68 -11.69 -1.65
CA ASP A 206 10.68 -13.16 -1.67
C ASP A 206 11.23 -13.78 -0.37
N ASN A 207 11.60 -12.93 0.59
CA ASN A 207 12.26 -13.32 1.83
C ASN A 207 11.46 -12.97 3.10
N LEU A 208 10.16 -12.65 2.98
CA LEU A 208 9.34 -12.20 4.11
C LEU A 208 9.32 -13.19 5.28
N GLU A 209 9.24 -14.50 5.00
CA GLU A 209 9.26 -15.52 6.05
C GLU A 209 10.59 -15.53 6.83
N ALA A 210 11.72 -15.46 6.12
CA ALA A 210 13.04 -15.40 6.73
C ALA A 210 13.23 -14.08 7.52
N LEU A 211 12.74 -12.97 6.99
CA LEU A 211 12.74 -11.68 7.65
C LEU A 211 11.97 -11.74 8.97
N LEU A 212 10.73 -12.26 8.95
CA LEU A 212 9.88 -12.35 10.14
C LEU A 212 10.38 -13.35 11.18
N LYS A 213 11.11 -14.39 10.76
CA LYS A 213 11.84 -15.29 11.69
C LYS A 213 13.00 -14.56 12.39
N ARG A 214 13.76 -13.75 11.64
CA ARG A 214 14.88 -12.98 12.20
C ARG A 214 14.45 -11.78 13.03
N HIS A 215 13.37 -11.12 12.60
CA HIS A 215 12.79 -9.94 13.22
C HIS A 215 11.31 -10.18 13.51
N PRO A 216 10.97 -10.90 14.59
CA PRO A 216 9.56 -11.12 14.95
C PRO A 216 8.87 -9.79 15.28
N LEU A 217 7.63 -9.65 14.83
CA LEU A 217 6.82 -8.48 15.15
C LEU A 217 6.69 -8.30 16.67
N LYS A 218 6.87 -7.08 17.14
CA LYS A 218 6.71 -6.68 18.54
C LYS A 218 5.35 -6.00 18.79
N CYS A 219 4.52 -5.89 17.77
CA CYS A 219 3.18 -5.32 17.82
C CYS A 219 2.17 -6.27 17.18
N PRO A 220 0.85 -6.11 17.46
CA PRO A 220 -0.18 -6.88 16.79
C PRO A 220 -0.22 -6.58 15.29
N ALA A 221 -0.65 -7.59 14.51
CA ALA A 221 -0.93 -7.45 13.09
C ALA A 221 -2.33 -7.98 12.77
N ALA A 222 -3.01 -7.35 11.80
CA ALA A 222 -4.27 -7.81 11.24
C ALA A 222 -4.28 -7.69 9.72
N PHE A 223 -5.24 -8.34 9.09
CA PHE A 223 -5.43 -8.34 7.65
C PHE A 223 -6.89 -8.06 7.31
N ILE A 224 -7.12 -7.21 6.32
CA ILE A 224 -8.43 -7.03 5.69
C ILE A 224 -8.26 -7.37 4.21
N GLY A 225 -9.07 -8.30 3.71
CA GLY A 225 -9.02 -8.74 2.31
C GLY A 225 -10.32 -8.54 1.57
N GLY A 226 -10.25 -8.41 0.25
CA GLY A 226 -11.41 -8.41 -0.63
C GLY A 226 -11.90 -9.83 -0.90
N CYS A 227 -13.19 -10.14 -0.70
CA CYS A 227 -13.74 -11.48 -0.99
C CYS A 227 -13.54 -11.92 -2.44
N GLN A 228 -13.35 -10.97 -3.35
CA GLN A 228 -13.18 -11.19 -4.77
C GLN A 228 -11.72 -11.01 -5.23
N SER A 229 -10.78 -10.80 -4.29
CA SER A 229 -9.36 -10.63 -4.60
C SER A 229 -8.77 -11.87 -5.29
N VAL A 230 -8.21 -11.66 -6.46
CA VAL A 230 -7.47 -12.69 -7.22
C VAL A 230 -6.10 -12.91 -6.58
N GLU A 231 -5.47 -11.85 -6.07
CA GLU A 231 -4.18 -11.86 -5.40
C GLU A 231 -4.18 -12.77 -4.17
N MET A 232 -5.22 -12.69 -3.34
CA MET A 232 -5.39 -13.61 -2.20
C MET A 232 -5.51 -15.08 -2.63
N LYS A 233 -6.26 -15.36 -3.70
CA LYS A 233 -6.41 -16.72 -4.23
C LYS A 233 -5.09 -17.25 -4.77
N GLN A 234 -4.30 -16.44 -5.44
CA GLN A 234 -3.00 -16.82 -6.00
C GLN A 234 -1.94 -17.05 -4.92
N VAL A 235 -1.86 -16.17 -3.92
CA VAL A 235 -0.88 -16.25 -2.83
C VAL A 235 -1.27 -17.30 -1.80
N GLY A 236 -2.55 -17.41 -1.47
CA GLY A 236 -3.07 -18.20 -0.35
C GLY A 236 -2.91 -17.48 0.98
N MET A 237 -3.56 -17.99 2.03
CA MET A 237 -3.72 -17.27 3.30
C MET A 237 -2.93 -17.85 4.48
N ALA A 238 -2.27 -19.00 4.31
CA ALA A 238 -1.66 -19.72 5.43
C ALA A 238 -0.62 -18.88 6.21
N MET A 239 0.28 -18.19 5.48
CA MET A 239 1.29 -17.35 6.14
C MET A 239 0.67 -16.07 6.72
N THR A 240 -0.31 -15.50 6.04
CA THR A 240 -1.07 -14.34 6.53
C THR A 240 -1.78 -14.69 7.85
N GLN A 241 -2.49 -15.83 7.91
CA GLN A 241 -3.14 -16.31 9.15
C GLN A 241 -2.13 -16.49 10.30
N LYS A 242 -0.97 -17.06 10.00
CA LYS A 242 0.10 -17.25 10.99
C LYS A 242 0.60 -15.92 11.55
N VAL A 243 0.89 -14.94 10.68
CA VAL A 243 1.44 -13.64 11.08
C VAL A 243 0.42 -12.80 11.83
N THR A 244 -0.84 -12.80 11.38
CA THR A 244 -1.93 -12.04 12.02
C THR A 244 -2.55 -12.76 13.22
N LYS A 245 -2.13 -13.99 13.49
CA LYS A 245 -2.74 -14.86 14.53
C LYS A 245 -4.26 -14.97 14.37
N GLY A 246 -4.72 -15.08 13.12
CA GLY A 246 -6.13 -15.19 12.76
C GLY A 246 -6.93 -13.88 12.82
N ARG A 247 -6.30 -12.71 13.04
CA ARG A 247 -6.99 -11.41 12.95
C ARG A 247 -7.22 -11.05 11.49
N ILE A 248 -8.27 -11.61 10.92
CA ILE A 248 -8.63 -11.47 9.51
C ILE A 248 -10.06 -11.00 9.39
N MET A 249 -10.29 -10.01 8.56
CA MET A 249 -11.59 -9.50 8.17
C MET A 249 -11.71 -9.55 6.65
N MET A 250 -12.89 -9.84 6.14
CA MET A 250 -13.18 -9.85 4.72
C MET A 250 -14.20 -8.79 4.38
N LEU A 251 -13.94 -8.01 3.34
CA LEU A 251 -14.87 -7.04 2.77
C LEU A 251 -15.33 -7.51 1.37
N ASP A 252 -16.57 -7.19 1.03
CA ASP A 252 -17.04 -7.38 -0.34
C ASP A 252 -16.33 -6.39 -1.26
N GLY A 253 -15.49 -6.91 -2.15
CA GLY A 253 -14.69 -6.12 -3.09
C GLY A 253 -13.54 -6.93 -3.70
N SER A 254 -12.88 -6.35 -4.68
CA SER A 254 -11.68 -6.90 -5.31
C SER A 254 -10.43 -6.55 -4.50
N HIS A 255 -9.25 -6.78 -5.08
CA HIS A 255 -7.97 -6.25 -4.56
C HIS A 255 -8.01 -4.72 -4.32
N LEU A 256 -8.83 -4.02 -5.11
CA LEU A 256 -8.96 -2.56 -5.05
C LEU A 256 -10.13 -2.10 -4.17
N PHE A 257 -10.60 -2.93 -3.22
CA PHE A 257 -11.71 -2.55 -2.33
C PHE A 257 -11.51 -1.21 -1.60
N PRO A 258 -10.27 -0.75 -1.27
CA PRO A 258 -10.11 0.57 -0.67
C PRO A 258 -10.53 1.73 -1.59
N MET A 259 -10.51 1.51 -2.90
CA MET A 259 -11.00 2.45 -3.92
C MET A 259 -12.47 2.21 -4.26
N GLU A 260 -12.94 0.96 -4.19
CA GLU A 260 -14.31 0.59 -4.50
C GLU A 260 -15.29 0.97 -3.38
N LYS A 261 -14.85 0.85 -2.12
CA LYS A 261 -15.66 1.02 -0.90
C LYS A 261 -14.85 1.74 0.20
N PRO A 262 -14.44 3.00 -0.02
CA PRO A 262 -13.53 3.70 0.90
C PRO A 262 -14.10 3.88 2.31
N GLU A 263 -15.41 4.16 2.45
CA GLU A 263 -16.03 4.34 3.75
C GLU A 263 -16.16 3.03 4.55
N ALA A 264 -16.56 1.94 3.89
CA ALA A 264 -16.60 0.62 4.50
C ALA A 264 -15.19 0.16 4.89
N THR A 265 -14.18 0.48 4.05
CA THR A 265 -12.77 0.26 4.37
C THR A 265 -12.36 1.04 5.62
N ALA A 266 -12.73 2.31 5.74
CA ALA A 266 -12.43 3.11 6.92
C ALA A 266 -13.04 2.53 8.19
N ALA A 267 -14.29 2.06 8.12
CA ALA A 267 -14.96 1.41 9.25
C ALA A 267 -14.24 0.11 9.68
N ALA A 268 -13.83 -0.70 8.71
CA ALA A 268 -13.09 -1.93 8.96
C ALA A 268 -11.68 -1.66 9.53
N VAL A 269 -10.99 -0.64 9.02
CA VAL A 269 -9.71 -0.17 9.58
C VAL A 269 -9.88 0.26 11.03
N GLU A 270 -10.86 1.10 11.33
CA GLU A 270 -11.16 1.52 12.71
C GLU A 270 -11.39 0.33 13.61
N ALA A 271 -12.27 -0.61 13.22
CA ALA A 271 -12.56 -1.81 14.00
C ALA A 271 -11.31 -2.65 14.27
N ALA A 272 -10.47 -2.88 13.25
CA ALA A 272 -9.22 -3.62 13.39
C ALA A 272 -8.24 -2.92 14.34
N LEU A 273 -8.03 -1.61 14.20
CA LEU A 273 -7.08 -0.86 15.02
C LEU A 273 -7.52 -0.73 16.50
N ARG A 274 -8.83 -0.60 16.75
CA ARG A 274 -9.38 -0.59 18.12
C ARG A 274 -9.23 -1.95 18.81
N ASN A 275 -9.17 -3.04 18.05
CA ASN A 275 -8.95 -4.41 18.59
C ASN A 275 -7.45 -4.75 18.80
N PHE A 276 -6.54 -3.81 18.61
CA PHE A 276 -5.12 -3.98 18.92
C PHE A 276 -4.77 -3.62 20.38
N CYS A 277 -5.78 -3.27 21.18
CA CYS A 277 -5.64 -2.95 22.61
C CYS A 277 -5.40 -4.20 23.46
#